data_7a3cac24d4664f9f0d5c1ef9bb427f20
#
_entry.id   7a3cac24d4664f9f0d5c1ef9bb427f20
#
_cell.length_a   1.000
_cell.length_b   1.000
_cell.length_c   1.000
_cell.angle_alpha   90.00
_cell.angle_beta   90.00
_cell.angle_gamma   90.00
#
_symmetry.space_group_name_H-M   'P 1'
#
loop_
_entity.id
_entity.type
_entity.pdbx_description
1 polymer ?
#
loop_
_entity_poly.entity_id
_entity_poly.type
_entity_poly.pdbx_seq_one_letter_code
_entity_poly.pdbx_strand_id
1 'polypeptide(L)'
;GLLVMMYPVLAKVRYDRLDTVTADKPMLVSSLVLNWVVGPALMFTLAWIFLYDLPEYRTGLIIVGLARCIAMVIIWNDLACGDREAAAVLVALNSVFQVVMFGALGWFYLSVLPGWLGLPQETLDVSPWQIAKSVLIFLGIPLLLGYLSRTVGEKRWGRTAYEESFLPRIGPWALYGLLFTIVILFALQGDQITNNPWDVARIALP
;
A
#
# COMPACT_ATOMS: atom_id res chain seq x y z
N GLY A 1 15.19 0.24 3.23
CA GLY A 1 14.50 0.80 2.02
C GLY A 1 13.19 1.47 2.38
N LEU A 2 12.17 0.73 2.85
CA LEU A 2 10.80 1.24 3.05
C LEU A 2 10.70 2.50 3.93
N LEU A 3 11.37 2.54 5.10
CA LEU A 3 11.33 3.72 5.98
C LEU A 3 11.92 4.96 5.32
N VAL A 4 13.04 4.81 4.60
CA VAL A 4 13.69 5.91 3.86
C VAL A 4 12.80 6.42 2.73
N MET A 5 12.07 5.54 2.07
CA MET A 5 11.14 5.88 1.00
C MET A 5 9.89 6.62 1.52
N MET A 6 9.34 6.19 2.65
CA MET A 6 8.09 6.72 3.20
C MET A 6 8.25 8.11 3.83
N TYR A 7 9.37 8.38 4.50
CA TYR A 7 9.58 9.63 5.23
C TYR A 7 9.48 10.89 4.34
N PRO A 8 10.19 11.03 3.20
CA PRO A 8 10.10 12.23 2.37
C PRO A 8 8.70 12.48 1.82
N VAL A 9 7.98 11.40 1.53
CA VAL A 9 6.61 11.47 1.01
C VAL A 9 5.67 12.05 2.06
N LEU A 10 5.74 11.53 3.29
CA LEU A 10 4.88 11.98 4.39
C LEU A 10 5.28 13.37 4.92
N ALA A 11 6.55 13.77 4.78
CA ALA A 11 6.99 15.13 5.09
C ALA A 11 6.41 16.21 4.15
N LYS A 12 5.96 15.83 2.94
CA LYS A 12 5.29 16.73 1.98
C LYS A 12 3.83 17.00 2.31
N VAL A 13 3.18 16.17 3.13
CA VAL A 13 1.75 16.26 3.44
C VAL A 13 1.44 17.54 4.23
N ARG A 14 0.42 18.27 3.82
CA ARG A 14 -0.11 19.44 4.53
C ARG A 14 -1.16 19.00 5.53
N TYR A 15 -0.70 18.67 6.73
CA TYR A 15 -1.57 18.17 7.80
C TYR A 15 -2.64 19.18 8.26
N ASP A 16 -2.43 20.47 7.98
CA ASP A 16 -3.37 21.56 8.24
C ASP A 16 -4.59 21.60 7.29
N ARG A 17 -4.52 20.87 6.15
CA ARG A 17 -5.59 20.79 5.14
C ARG A 17 -6.37 19.48 5.14
N LEU A 18 -6.10 18.59 6.07
CA LEU A 18 -6.77 17.29 6.12
C LEU A 18 -8.29 17.43 6.31
N ASP A 19 -8.74 18.47 7.00
CA ASP A 19 -10.17 18.72 7.24
C ASP A 19 -10.94 18.93 5.93
N THR A 20 -10.35 19.55 4.93
CA THR A 20 -11.00 19.78 3.63
C THR A 20 -11.22 18.49 2.87
N VAL A 21 -10.28 17.55 2.98
CA VAL A 21 -10.38 16.23 2.33
C VAL A 21 -11.39 15.33 3.04
N THR A 22 -11.43 15.37 4.36
CA THR A 22 -12.38 14.56 5.15
C THR A 22 -13.83 15.03 4.98
N ALA A 23 -14.04 16.25 4.50
CA ALA A 23 -15.36 16.77 4.16
C ALA A 23 -15.93 16.16 2.86
N ASP A 24 -15.09 15.66 1.94
CA ASP A 24 -15.52 15.01 0.70
C ASP A 24 -15.90 13.54 0.96
N LYS A 25 -17.07 13.34 1.55
CA LYS A 25 -17.62 12.01 1.86
C LYS A 25 -17.77 11.10 0.64
N PRO A 26 -18.27 11.57 -0.53
CA PRO A 26 -18.38 10.75 -1.73
C PRO A 26 -17.04 10.16 -2.18
N MET A 27 -15.97 10.96 -2.17
CA MET A 27 -14.61 10.51 -2.51
C MET A 27 -14.13 9.44 -1.52
N LEU A 28 -14.30 9.66 -0.22
CA LEU A 28 -13.88 8.70 0.81
C LEU A 28 -14.63 7.38 0.69
N VAL A 29 -15.97 7.43 0.56
CA VAL A 29 -16.80 6.23 0.44
C VAL A 29 -16.50 5.47 -0.85
N SER A 30 -16.39 6.14 -1.98
CA SER A 30 -16.04 5.48 -3.25
C SER A 30 -14.67 4.83 -3.19
N SER A 31 -13.68 5.49 -2.59
CA SER A 31 -12.37 4.91 -2.38
C SER A 31 -12.42 3.65 -1.50
N LEU A 32 -13.16 3.67 -0.40
CA LEU A 32 -13.31 2.50 0.46
C LEU A 32 -13.99 1.34 -0.27
N VAL A 33 -15.10 1.61 -0.97
CA VAL A 33 -15.81 0.56 -1.73
C VAL A 33 -14.94 -0.05 -2.81
N LEU A 34 -14.26 0.78 -3.60
CA LEU A 34 -13.37 0.30 -4.66
C LEU A 34 -12.19 -0.50 -4.09
N ASN A 35 -11.59 -0.05 -3.00
CA ASN A 35 -10.43 -0.72 -2.41
C ASN A 35 -10.79 -1.98 -1.61
N TRP A 36 -11.90 -2.02 -0.90
CA TRP A 36 -12.20 -3.07 0.06
C TRP A 36 -13.29 -4.04 -0.36
N VAL A 37 -14.05 -3.71 -1.42
CA VAL A 37 -15.08 -4.59 -1.98
C VAL A 37 -14.71 -4.99 -3.40
N VAL A 38 -14.60 -4.00 -4.29
CA VAL A 38 -14.41 -4.27 -5.73
C VAL A 38 -13.02 -4.85 -6.00
N GLY A 39 -11.97 -4.26 -5.46
CA GLY A 39 -10.59 -4.72 -5.67
C GLY A 39 -10.36 -6.17 -5.25
N PRO A 40 -10.67 -6.55 -4.01
CA PRO A 40 -10.56 -7.93 -3.55
C PRO A 40 -11.42 -8.93 -4.34
N ALA A 41 -12.66 -8.58 -4.65
CA ALA A 41 -13.54 -9.44 -5.44
C ALA A 41 -13.01 -9.67 -6.85
N LEU A 42 -12.50 -8.62 -7.50
CA LEU A 42 -11.88 -8.69 -8.81
C LEU A 42 -10.64 -9.59 -8.77
N MET A 43 -9.72 -9.35 -7.82
CA MET A 43 -8.49 -10.14 -7.70
C MET A 43 -8.77 -11.61 -7.38
N PHE A 44 -9.74 -11.89 -6.53
CA PHE A 44 -10.19 -13.25 -6.27
C PHE A 44 -10.68 -13.94 -7.55
N THR A 45 -11.54 -13.27 -8.30
CA THR A 45 -12.11 -13.81 -9.54
C THR A 45 -11.00 -14.07 -10.57
N LEU A 46 -10.11 -13.11 -10.78
CA LEU A 46 -8.99 -13.26 -11.72
C LEU A 46 -8.01 -14.34 -11.28
N ALA A 47 -7.70 -14.42 -9.99
CA ALA A 47 -6.83 -15.46 -9.46
C ALA A 47 -7.40 -16.88 -9.71
N TRP A 48 -8.70 -17.07 -9.56
CA TRP A 48 -9.35 -18.34 -9.86
C TRP A 48 -9.42 -18.65 -11.35
N ILE A 49 -9.58 -17.65 -12.22
CA ILE A 49 -9.61 -17.85 -13.67
C ILE A 49 -8.23 -18.23 -14.21
N PHE A 50 -7.19 -17.50 -13.81
CA PHE A 50 -5.86 -17.64 -14.41
C PHE A 50 -4.94 -18.64 -13.69
N LEU A 51 -5.17 -18.89 -12.37
CA LEU A 51 -4.28 -19.67 -11.51
C LEU A 51 -5.02 -20.82 -10.79
N TYR A 52 -6.03 -21.42 -11.44
CA TYR A 52 -6.83 -22.47 -10.81
C TYR A 52 -6.00 -23.71 -10.45
N ASP A 53 -4.98 -24.01 -11.25
CA ASP A 53 -4.05 -25.14 -11.14
C ASP A 53 -2.80 -24.85 -10.30
N LEU A 54 -2.58 -23.59 -9.90
CA LEU A 54 -1.42 -23.12 -9.13
C LEU A 54 -1.86 -22.53 -7.78
N PRO A 55 -2.19 -23.36 -6.77
CA PRO A 55 -2.80 -22.90 -5.52
C PRO A 55 -1.92 -21.91 -4.75
N GLU A 56 -0.61 -22.14 -4.68
CA GLU A 56 0.31 -21.26 -3.96
C GLU A 56 0.35 -19.85 -4.57
N TYR A 57 0.45 -19.75 -5.91
CA TYR A 57 0.44 -18.46 -6.61
C TYR A 57 -0.92 -17.79 -6.54
N ARG A 58 -2.01 -18.55 -6.63
CA ARG A 58 -3.37 -18.06 -6.46
C ARG A 58 -3.56 -17.41 -5.10
N THR A 59 -3.17 -18.11 -4.04
CA THR A 59 -3.24 -17.59 -2.67
C THR A 59 -2.38 -16.34 -2.51
N GLY A 60 -1.16 -16.34 -3.02
CA GLY A 60 -0.29 -15.18 -3.04
C GLY A 60 -0.93 -13.98 -3.75
N LEU A 61 -1.54 -14.19 -4.91
CA LEU A 61 -2.21 -13.13 -5.67
C LEU A 61 -3.44 -12.55 -4.95
N ILE A 62 -4.25 -13.42 -4.32
CA ILE A 62 -5.37 -12.97 -3.49
C ILE A 62 -4.87 -12.12 -2.31
N ILE A 63 -3.82 -12.56 -1.61
CA ILE A 63 -3.21 -11.81 -0.50
C ILE A 63 -2.70 -10.43 -0.98
N VAL A 64 -2.02 -10.38 -2.11
CA VAL A 64 -1.56 -9.11 -2.71
C VAL A 64 -2.75 -8.23 -3.07
N GLY A 65 -3.83 -8.80 -3.59
CA GLY A 65 -5.08 -8.10 -3.88
C GLY A 65 -5.78 -7.51 -2.65
N LEU A 66 -5.56 -8.08 -1.47
CA LEU A 66 -6.07 -7.57 -0.19
C LEU A 66 -5.17 -6.48 0.41
N ALA A 67 -3.89 -6.49 0.09
CA ALA A 67 -2.93 -5.49 0.58
C ALA A 67 -3.05 -4.19 -0.20
N ARG A 68 -3.17 -3.07 0.51
CA ARG A 68 -3.23 -1.74 -0.11
C ARG A 68 -1.85 -1.13 -0.22
N CYS A 69 -1.61 -0.48 -1.36
CA CYS A 69 -0.36 0.23 -1.60
C CYS A 69 -0.30 1.51 -0.74
N ILE A 70 0.78 1.68 -0.01
CA ILE A 70 0.98 2.83 0.90
C ILE A 70 1.94 3.86 0.29
N ALA A 71 3.02 3.41 -0.33
CA ALA A 71 4.12 4.28 -0.71
C ALA A 71 4.09 4.71 -2.17
N MET A 72 3.92 3.77 -3.09
CA MET A 72 4.01 4.06 -4.53
C MET A 72 2.85 4.94 -5.02
N VAL A 73 1.67 4.78 -4.44
CA VAL A 73 0.48 5.59 -4.77
C VAL A 73 0.76 7.09 -4.64
N ILE A 74 1.44 7.51 -3.58
CA ILE A 74 1.72 8.95 -3.36
C ILE A 74 2.77 9.45 -4.35
N ILE A 75 3.76 8.61 -4.70
CA ILE A 75 4.76 8.98 -5.73
C ILE A 75 4.09 9.13 -7.09
N TRP A 76 3.24 8.18 -7.50
CA TRP A 76 2.51 8.26 -8.76
C TRP A 76 1.53 9.44 -8.79
N ASN A 77 0.85 9.72 -7.66
CA ASN A 77 -0.01 10.89 -7.53
C ASN A 77 0.78 12.20 -7.70
N ASP A 78 1.97 12.29 -7.12
CA ASP A 78 2.88 13.43 -7.28
C ASP A 78 3.32 13.63 -8.75
N LEU A 79 3.70 12.53 -9.42
CA LEU A 79 4.10 12.56 -10.82
C LEU A 79 2.94 12.92 -11.75
N ALA A 80 1.73 12.52 -11.40
CA ALA A 80 0.50 12.89 -12.13
C ALA A 80 -0.03 14.28 -11.78
N CYS A 81 0.68 15.07 -10.96
CA CYS A 81 0.23 16.37 -10.44
C CYS A 81 -1.13 16.31 -9.72
N GLY A 82 -1.43 15.19 -9.08
CA GLY A 82 -2.65 14.97 -8.32
C GLY A 82 -2.64 15.65 -6.94
N ASP A 83 -3.78 15.61 -6.27
CA ASP A 83 -3.93 16.17 -4.93
C ASP A 83 -3.18 15.30 -3.90
N ARG A 84 -2.14 15.87 -3.29
CA ARG A 84 -1.27 15.19 -2.31
C ARG A 84 -1.98 14.98 -0.98
N GLU A 85 -2.77 15.95 -0.58
CA GLU A 85 -3.52 15.92 0.66
C GLU A 85 -4.59 14.81 0.60
N ALA A 86 -5.34 14.76 -0.48
CA ALA A 86 -6.31 13.69 -0.73
C ALA A 86 -5.63 12.30 -0.75
N ALA A 87 -4.54 12.15 -1.47
CA ALA A 87 -3.79 10.90 -1.52
C ALA A 87 -3.29 10.46 -0.14
N ALA A 88 -2.78 11.38 0.68
CA ALA A 88 -2.30 11.08 2.02
C ALA A 88 -3.41 10.64 2.97
N VAL A 89 -4.57 11.32 2.94
CA VAL A 89 -5.75 10.94 3.73
C VAL A 89 -6.25 9.55 3.33
N LEU A 90 -6.38 9.30 2.02
CA LEU A 90 -6.83 8.01 1.51
C LEU A 90 -5.86 6.87 1.88
N VAL A 91 -4.56 7.11 1.80
CA VAL A 91 -3.54 6.14 2.23
C VAL A 91 -3.62 5.87 3.73
N ALA A 92 -3.73 6.91 4.55
CA ALA A 92 -3.87 6.75 5.99
C ALA A 92 -5.14 5.99 6.36
N LEU A 93 -6.27 6.34 5.76
CA LEU A 93 -7.55 5.68 5.97
C LEU A 93 -7.49 4.20 5.56
N ASN A 94 -6.98 3.91 4.36
CA ASN A 94 -6.82 2.54 3.88
C ASN A 94 -5.85 1.72 4.76
N SER A 95 -4.82 2.35 5.34
CA SER A 95 -3.89 1.68 6.24
C SER A 95 -4.53 1.28 7.57
N VAL A 96 -5.39 2.14 8.12
CA VAL A 96 -6.17 1.80 9.32
C VAL A 96 -7.14 0.65 9.02
N PHE A 97 -7.86 0.72 7.91
CA PHE A 97 -8.73 -0.37 7.46
C PHE A 97 -7.95 -1.66 7.25
N GLN A 98 -6.75 -1.61 6.69
CA GLN A 98 -5.92 -2.79 6.44
C GLN A 98 -5.58 -3.53 7.74
N VAL A 99 -5.31 -2.84 8.83
CA VAL A 99 -5.03 -3.49 10.13
C VAL A 99 -6.19 -4.36 10.57
N VAL A 100 -7.43 -3.89 10.38
CA VAL A 100 -8.64 -4.57 10.83
C VAL A 100 -9.14 -5.58 9.80
N MET A 101 -9.21 -5.17 8.53
CA MET A 101 -9.93 -5.90 7.49
C MET A 101 -9.06 -6.94 6.77
N PHE A 102 -7.73 -6.82 6.78
CA PHE A 102 -6.86 -7.75 6.05
C PHE A 102 -7.03 -9.19 6.52
N GLY A 103 -7.01 -9.42 7.83
CA GLY A 103 -7.24 -10.77 8.39
C GLY A 103 -8.65 -11.29 8.13
N ALA A 104 -9.67 -10.44 8.32
CA ALA A 104 -11.07 -10.81 8.12
C ALA A 104 -11.37 -11.14 6.64
N LEU A 105 -10.91 -10.30 5.71
CA LEU A 105 -11.07 -10.53 4.28
C LEU A 105 -10.20 -11.68 3.79
N GLY A 106 -8.99 -11.86 4.32
CA GLY A 106 -8.15 -13.00 4.03
C GLY A 106 -8.83 -14.31 4.41
N TRP A 107 -9.39 -14.40 5.60
CA TRP A 107 -10.19 -15.52 6.02
C TRP A 107 -11.43 -15.73 5.13
N PHE A 108 -12.15 -14.66 4.80
CA PHE A 108 -13.32 -14.74 3.94
C PHE A 108 -12.97 -15.25 2.54
N TYR A 109 -11.97 -14.65 1.86
CA TYR A 109 -11.63 -14.99 0.47
C TYR A 109 -10.82 -16.30 0.32
N LEU A 110 -10.15 -16.77 1.36
CA LEU A 110 -9.35 -18.00 1.28
C LEU A 110 -10.05 -19.22 1.88
N SER A 111 -10.98 -19.03 2.82
CA SER A 111 -11.65 -20.14 3.50
C SER A 111 -13.16 -20.14 3.26
N VAL A 112 -13.86 -19.04 3.56
CA VAL A 112 -15.32 -19.01 3.55
C VAL A 112 -15.88 -19.07 2.13
N LEU A 113 -15.46 -18.15 1.28
CA LEU A 113 -15.98 -18.04 -0.08
C LEU A 113 -15.64 -19.25 -0.96
N PRO A 114 -14.40 -19.79 -0.96
CA PRO A 114 -14.11 -21.05 -1.64
C PRO A 114 -14.94 -22.21 -1.09
N GLY A 115 -15.15 -22.29 0.24
CA GLY A 115 -16.00 -23.31 0.84
C GLY A 115 -17.44 -23.28 0.34
N TRP A 116 -18.03 -22.10 0.17
CA TRP A 116 -19.39 -21.96 -0.40
C TRP A 116 -19.46 -22.35 -1.87
N LEU A 117 -18.37 -22.15 -2.60
CA LEU A 117 -18.28 -22.50 -4.03
C LEU A 117 -17.83 -23.95 -4.28
N GLY A 118 -17.58 -24.73 -3.22
CA GLY A 118 -17.07 -26.10 -3.33
C GLY A 118 -15.63 -26.19 -3.82
N LEU A 119 -14.85 -25.13 -3.62
CA LEU A 119 -13.46 -25.00 -4.04
C LEU A 119 -12.49 -25.36 -2.88
N PRO A 120 -11.24 -25.73 -3.17
CA PRO A 120 -10.24 -25.96 -2.15
C PRO A 120 -10.04 -24.73 -1.25
N GLN A 121 -10.05 -24.99 0.07
CA GLN A 121 -9.87 -23.94 1.08
C GLN A 121 -8.41 -23.86 1.50
N GLU A 122 -7.94 -22.65 1.75
CA GLU A 122 -6.62 -22.38 2.30
C GLU A 122 -6.74 -21.48 3.53
N THR A 123 -5.85 -21.66 4.49
CA THR A 123 -5.84 -20.87 5.73
C THR A 123 -4.67 -19.90 5.73
N LEU A 124 -4.96 -18.65 6.07
CA LEU A 124 -3.93 -17.65 6.36
C LEU A 124 -3.53 -17.76 7.84
N ASP A 125 -2.30 -18.15 8.07
CA ASP A 125 -1.71 -18.13 9.42
C ASP A 125 -1.01 -16.79 9.68
N VAL A 126 -1.77 -15.68 9.56
CA VAL A 126 -1.26 -14.33 9.79
C VAL A 126 -2.00 -13.69 10.95
N SER A 127 -1.29 -13.44 12.03
CA SER A 127 -1.85 -12.76 13.20
C SER A 127 -2.19 -11.30 12.88
N PRO A 128 -3.39 -10.79 13.22
CA PRO A 128 -3.73 -9.37 13.12
C PRO A 128 -2.73 -8.46 13.82
N TRP A 129 -2.10 -8.94 14.90
CA TRP A 129 -1.05 -8.23 15.62
C TRP A 129 0.22 -8.03 14.79
N GLN A 130 0.62 -9.02 13.99
CA GLN A 130 1.78 -8.89 13.11
C GLN A 130 1.53 -7.83 12.02
N ILE A 131 0.31 -7.78 11.48
CA ILE A 131 -0.10 -6.75 10.51
C ILE A 131 -0.07 -5.38 11.17
N ALA A 132 -0.69 -5.24 12.34
CA ALA A 132 -0.72 -3.99 13.09
C ALA A 132 0.69 -3.48 13.41
N LYS A 133 1.58 -4.36 13.88
CA LYS A 133 2.99 -4.05 14.15
C LYS A 133 3.72 -3.57 12.89
N SER A 134 3.52 -4.22 11.77
CA SER A 134 4.13 -3.83 10.49
C SER A 134 3.64 -2.45 10.04
N VAL A 135 2.33 -2.19 10.11
CA VAL A 135 1.76 -0.87 9.78
C VAL A 135 2.30 0.21 10.72
N LEU A 136 2.36 -0.04 12.03
CA LEU A 136 2.89 0.92 12.99
C LEU A 136 4.37 1.24 12.74
N ILE A 137 5.18 0.26 12.37
CA ILE A 137 6.60 0.46 12.09
C ILE A 137 6.78 1.17 10.75
N PHE A 138 6.20 0.66 9.66
CA PHE A 138 6.50 1.12 8.31
C PHE A 138 5.70 2.34 7.87
N LEU A 139 4.55 2.60 8.46
CA LEU A 139 3.76 3.81 8.24
C LEU A 139 3.80 4.75 9.45
N GLY A 140 3.59 4.24 10.66
CA GLY A 140 3.48 5.06 11.88
C GLY A 140 4.75 5.86 12.17
N ILE A 141 5.93 5.24 12.12
CA ILE A 141 7.20 5.93 12.36
C ILE A 141 7.47 7.02 11.32
N PRO A 142 7.42 6.75 9.99
CA PRO A 142 7.60 7.80 8.99
C PRO A 142 6.54 8.90 9.05
N LEU A 143 5.29 8.56 9.41
CA LEU A 143 4.21 9.53 9.56
C LEU A 143 4.49 10.50 10.71
N LEU A 144 4.88 9.97 11.87
CA LEU A 144 5.27 10.80 13.04
C LEU A 144 6.47 11.67 12.70
N LEU A 145 7.50 11.10 12.07
CA LEU A 145 8.69 11.86 11.66
C LEU A 145 8.34 12.93 10.62
N GLY A 146 7.50 12.62 9.65
CA GLY A 146 7.02 13.57 8.64
C GLY A 146 6.23 14.71 9.27
N TYR A 147 5.29 14.40 10.17
CA TYR A 147 4.52 15.39 10.92
C TYR A 147 5.41 16.30 11.79
N LEU A 148 6.32 15.70 12.56
CA LEU A 148 7.25 16.44 13.41
C LEU A 148 8.19 17.31 12.58
N SER A 149 8.76 16.77 11.51
CA SER A 149 9.64 17.51 10.60
C SER A 149 8.92 18.70 9.99
N ARG A 150 7.67 18.55 9.59
CA ARG A 150 6.88 19.64 9.04
C ARG A 150 6.56 20.68 10.11
N THR A 151 6.03 20.27 11.25
CA THR A 151 5.64 21.18 12.33
C THR A 151 6.84 21.97 12.88
N VAL A 152 7.97 21.29 13.12
CA VAL A 152 9.19 21.93 13.61
C VAL A 152 9.89 22.74 12.51
N GLY A 153 9.96 22.20 11.29
CA GLY A 153 10.58 22.87 10.15
C GLY A 153 9.86 24.16 9.77
N GLU A 154 8.53 24.14 9.68
CA GLU A 154 7.74 25.34 9.38
C GLU A 154 7.86 26.39 10.48
N LYS A 155 7.92 25.99 11.76
CA LYS A 155 8.14 26.92 12.88
C LYS A 155 9.53 27.54 12.89
N ARG A 156 10.56 26.78 12.47
CA ARG A 156 11.97 27.20 12.61
C ARG A 156 12.48 27.94 11.38
N TRP A 157 12.10 27.52 10.19
CA TRP A 157 12.59 28.06 8.90
C TRP A 157 11.53 28.83 8.11
N GLY A 158 10.28 28.78 8.54
CA GLY A 158 9.13 29.28 7.79
C GLY A 158 8.65 28.29 6.73
N ARG A 159 7.37 28.41 6.36
CA ARG A 159 6.71 27.50 5.42
C ARG A 159 7.36 27.48 4.04
N THR A 160 7.68 28.67 3.50
CA THR A 160 8.30 28.81 2.18
C THR A 160 9.67 28.14 2.12
N ALA A 161 10.52 28.37 3.11
CA ALA A 161 11.85 27.76 3.17
C ALA A 161 11.78 26.23 3.37
N TYR A 162 10.80 25.73 4.12
CA TYR A 162 10.58 24.30 4.27
C TYR A 162 10.15 23.67 2.92
N GLU A 163 9.19 24.26 2.23
CA GLU A 163 8.63 23.72 0.98
C GLU A 163 9.60 23.88 -0.21
N GLU A 164 10.35 24.98 -0.31
CA GLU A 164 11.23 25.26 -1.45
C GLU A 164 12.68 24.79 -1.29
N SER A 165 13.18 24.65 -0.06
CA SER A 165 14.56 24.23 0.18
C SER A 165 14.69 22.83 0.74
N PHE A 166 13.91 22.49 1.76
CA PHE A 166 14.04 21.22 2.46
C PHE A 166 13.39 20.05 1.70
N LEU A 167 12.13 20.20 1.29
CA LEU A 167 11.40 19.15 0.60
C LEU A 167 12.06 18.72 -0.74
N PRO A 168 12.59 19.62 -1.59
CA PRO A 168 13.29 19.21 -2.82
C PRO A 168 14.56 18.41 -2.54
N ARG A 169 15.24 18.66 -1.42
CA ARG A 169 16.46 17.92 -1.04
C ARG A 169 16.18 16.51 -0.57
N ILE A 170 15.09 16.31 0.15
CA ILE A 170 14.71 14.98 0.66
C ILE A 170 13.85 14.17 -0.32
N GLY A 171 13.15 14.84 -1.25
CA GLY A 171 12.26 14.21 -2.21
C GLY A 171 12.89 13.05 -3.00
N PRO A 172 14.10 13.22 -3.60
CA PRO A 172 14.78 12.16 -4.34
C PRO A 172 15.07 10.89 -3.54
N TRP A 173 15.20 10.98 -2.22
CA TRP A 173 15.43 9.80 -1.37
C TRP A 173 14.27 8.81 -1.38
N ALA A 174 13.03 9.28 -1.63
CA ALA A 174 11.90 8.40 -1.83
C ALA A 174 12.10 7.49 -3.05
N LEU A 175 12.54 8.08 -4.17
CA LEU A 175 12.82 7.35 -5.40
C LEU A 175 14.01 6.40 -5.25
N TYR A 176 15.10 6.85 -4.63
CA TYR A 176 16.26 5.98 -4.37
C TYR A 176 15.91 4.81 -3.45
N GLY A 177 15.12 5.05 -2.41
CA GLY A 177 14.62 4.00 -1.53
C GLY A 177 13.74 3.00 -2.25
N LEU A 178 12.89 3.46 -3.18
CA LEU A 178 12.06 2.62 -4.03
C LEU A 178 12.90 1.75 -4.96
N LEU A 179 13.82 2.35 -5.72
CA LEU A 179 14.69 1.63 -6.64
C LEU A 179 15.54 0.58 -5.90
N PHE A 180 16.12 0.95 -4.76
CA PHE A 180 16.86 0.02 -3.92
C PHE A 180 16.00 -1.17 -3.47
N THR A 181 14.77 -0.91 -3.05
CA THR A 181 13.84 -1.96 -2.62
C THR A 181 13.50 -2.90 -3.78
N ILE A 182 13.23 -2.36 -4.97
CA ILE A 182 12.95 -3.14 -6.18
C ILE A 182 14.15 -4.03 -6.52
N VAL A 183 15.35 -3.47 -6.58
CA VAL A 183 16.57 -4.23 -6.90
C VAL A 183 16.80 -5.39 -5.92
N ILE A 184 16.64 -5.14 -4.62
CA ILE A 184 16.79 -6.18 -3.60
C ILE A 184 15.71 -7.27 -3.75
N LEU A 185 14.45 -6.91 -4.00
CA LEU A 185 13.39 -7.90 -4.20
C LEU A 185 13.66 -8.79 -5.40
N PHE A 186 14.05 -8.21 -6.54
CA PHE A 186 14.38 -8.99 -7.72
C PHE A 186 15.66 -9.83 -7.55
N ALA A 187 16.66 -9.32 -6.83
CA ALA A 187 17.87 -10.09 -6.51
C ALA A 187 17.58 -11.31 -5.63
N LEU A 188 16.65 -11.19 -4.68
CA LEU A 188 16.25 -12.29 -3.80
C LEU A 188 15.35 -13.32 -4.48
N GLN A 189 14.59 -12.94 -5.50
CA GLN A 189 13.61 -13.78 -6.18
C GLN A 189 14.04 -14.18 -7.60
N GLY A 190 15.24 -13.79 -8.03
CA GLY A 190 15.73 -13.97 -9.39
C GLY A 190 15.69 -15.43 -9.86
N ASP A 191 16.10 -16.37 -9.02
CA ASP A 191 16.11 -17.79 -9.34
C ASP A 191 14.71 -18.34 -9.62
N GLN A 192 13.70 -17.92 -8.85
CA GLN A 192 12.32 -18.36 -9.06
C GLN A 192 11.72 -17.76 -10.34
N ILE A 193 12.03 -16.50 -10.63
CA ILE A 193 11.56 -15.81 -11.84
C ILE A 193 12.16 -16.44 -13.09
N THR A 194 13.47 -16.78 -13.07
CA THR A 194 14.16 -17.35 -14.23
C THR A 194 13.83 -18.82 -14.48
N ASN A 195 13.55 -19.59 -13.42
CA ASN A 195 13.24 -21.00 -13.54
C ASN A 195 11.78 -21.27 -13.98
N ASN A 196 10.85 -20.35 -13.70
CA ASN A 196 9.44 -20.51 -14.02
C ASN A 196 8.87 -19.30 -14.80
N PRO A 197 9.40 -18.97 -16.00
CA PRO A 197 9.02 -17.76 -16.73
C PRO A 197 7.56 -17.79 -17.19
N TRP A 198 7.00 -18.97 -17.45
CA TRP A 198 5.60 -19.12 -17.86
C TRP A 198 4.63 -18.85 -16.72
N ASP A 199 4.93 -19.31 -15.51
CA ASP A 199 4.12 -19.04 -14.33
C ASP A 199 4.16 -17.55 -13.96
N VAL A 200 5.33 -16.92 -14.09
CA VAL A 200 5.48 -15.47 -13.91
C VAL A 200 4.63 -14.70 -14.92
N ALA A 201 4.61 -15.11 -16.19
CA ALA A 201 3.75 -14.49 -17.19
C ALA A 201 2.26 -14.66 -16.86
N ARG A 202 1.84 -15.82 -16.39
CA ARG A 202 0.46 -16.09 -15.96
C ARG A 202 0.04 -15.25 -14.74
N ILE A 203 0.94 -15.05 -13.76
CA ILE A 203 0.68 -14.21 -12.58
C ILE A 203 0.57 -12.73 -12.97
N ALA A 204 1.26 -12.31 -14.04
CA ALA A 204 1.23 -10.93 -14.51
C ALA A 204 -0.04 -10.56 -15.31
N LEU A 205 -0.85 -11.52 -15.71
CA LEU A 205 -2.08 -11.28 -16.47
C LEU A 205 -3.23 -10.65 -15.65
N PRO A 206 -3.49 -11.09 -14.39
CA PRO A 206 -4.51 -10.48 -13.54
C PRO A 206 -4.15 -9.10 -13.06
#